data_0d5c0e1e34507ccc18a1b7a197785c51
#
_entry.id   0d5c0e1e34507ccc18a1b7a197785c51
#
_cell.length_a   1.000
_cell.length_b   1.000
_cell.length_c   1.000
_cell.angle_alpha   90.00
_cell.angle_beta   90.00
_cell.angle_gamma   90.00
#
_symmetry.space_group_name_H-M   'P 1'
#
loop_
_entity.id
_entity.type
_entity.pdbx_description
1 polymer ?
#
loop_
_entity_poly.entity_id
_entity_poly.type
_entity_poly.pdbx_seq_one_letter_code
_entity_poly.pdbx_strand_id
1 'polypeptide(L)'
;NGFDELFCGYNAYREAIKQGTNSIMKLMKSKLENEINMMIAVNTIASEFGVQIIQPFLYTEFISFSKKIPVEEKIHGPDDLIRKHIIRDLALKIGVPQEVSYKRKKALQYSSLIHKTLMKLK
;
A
#
# COMPACT_ATOMS: atom_id res chain seq x y z
N ASN A 1 -6.21 3.67 2.37
CA ASN A 1 -4.94 4.20 1.84
C ASN A 1 -3.85 4.09 2.90
N GLY A 2 -2.56 4.13 2.51
CA GLY A 2 -1.41 4.03 3.44
C GLY A 2 -0.73 2.66 3.50
N PHE A 3 -1.45 1.57 3.39
CA PHE A 3 -0.86 0.21 3.49
C PHE A 3 0.15 -0.11 2.39
N ASP A 4 -0.14 0.23 1.15
CA ASP A 4 0.76 -0.07 0.03
C ASP A 4 2.04 0.77 0.11
N GLU A 5 1.94 1.98 0.62
CA GLU A 5 3.04 2.92 0.87
C GLU A 5 3.95 2.40 1.99
N LEU A 6 3.36 2.02 3.12
CA LEU A 6 4.08 1.68 4.36
C LEU A 6 4.59 0.24 4.41
N PHE A 7 3.99 -0.68 3.63
CA PHE A 7 4.31 -2.12 3.64
C PHE A 7 4.75 -2.66 2.28
N CYS A 8 5.39 -1.84 1.46
CA CYS A 8 6.00 -2.24 0.18
C CYS A 8 5.00 -2.87 -0.82
N GLY A 9 3.76 -2.39 -0.89
CA GLY A 9 2.72 -2.99 -1.72
C GLY A 9 2.89 -2.82 -3.24
N TYR A 10 3.68 -1.86 -3.72
CA TYR A 10 3.89 -1.58 -5.14
C TYR A 10 5.05 -2.37 -5.75
N ASN A 11 4.95 -2.68 -7.05
CA ASN A 11 6.05 -3.35 -7.77
C ASN A 11 7.36 -2.54 -7.76
N ALA A 12 7.27 -1.20 -7.70
CA ALA A 12 8.45 -0.34 -7.62
C ALA A 12 9.37 -0.65 -6.43
N TYR A 13 8.85 -1.20 -5.33
CA TYR A 13 9.67 -1.62 -4.19
C TYR A 13 10.58 -2.81 -4.53
N ARG A 14 10.18 -3.67 -5.48
CA ARG A 14 11.01 -4.77 -5.98
C ARG A 14 12.25 -4.27 -6.75
N GLU A 15 12.11 -3.15 -7.45
CA GLU A 15 13.25 -2.50 -8.09
C GLU A 15 14.12 -1.74 -7.07
N ALA A 16 13.48 -1.05 -6.13
CA ALA A 16 14.20 -0.30 -5.11
C ALA A 16 15.07 -1.19 -4.20
N ILE A 17 14.61 -2.41 -3.86
CA ILE A 17 15.37 -3.32 -2.98
C ILE A 17 16.68 -3.81 -3.63
N LYS A 18 16.77 -3.85 -4.95
CA LYS A 18 18.03 -4.15 -5.67
C LYS A 18 19.13 -3.13 -5.34
N GLN A 19 18.75 -1.92 -4.96
CA GLN A 19 19.63 -0.82 -4.60
C GLN A 19 19.83 -0.70 -3.08
N GLY A 20 19.28 -1.63 -2.32
CA GLY A 20 19.38 -1.71 -0.86
C GLY A 20 18.27 -1.02 -0.08
N THR A 21 18.27 -1.25 1.23
CA THR A 21 17.24 -0.80 2.18
C THR A 21 17.03 0.73 2.16
N ASN A 22 18.09 1.52 1.98
CA ASN A 22 17.99 2.98 1.91
C ASN A 22 17.13 3.44 0.71
N SER A 23 17.19 2.74 -0.42
CA SER A 23 16.37 3.02 -1.59
C SER A 23 14.89 2.74 -1.32
N ILE A 24 14.59 1.65 -0.61
CA ILE A 24 13.23 1.35 -0.12
C ILE A 24 12.71 2.48 0.76
N MET A 25 13.50 2.93 1.74
CA MET A 25 13.08 3.98 2.67
C MET A 25 12.81 5.32 1.97
N LYS A 26 13.64 5.69 0.99
CA LYS A 26 13.43 6.89 0.16
C LYS A 26 12.14 6.78 -0.66
N LEU A 27 11.92 5.63 -1.31
CA LEU A 27 10.71 5.39 -2.10
C LEU A 27 9.46 5.39 -1.22
N MET A 28 9.53 4.76 -0.05
CA MET A 28 8.43 4.74 0.93
C MET A 28 8.06 6.16 1.36
N LYS A 29 9.06 6.99 1.69
CA LYS A 29 8.86 8.40 2.06
C LYS A 29 8.14 9.16 0.93
N SER A 30 8.66 9.09 -0.29
CA SER A 30 8.08 9.77 -1.46
C SER A 30 6.64 9.32 -1.75
N LYS A 31 6.38 8.01 -1.69
CA LYS A 31 5.03 7.46 -1.90
C LYS A 31 4.05 7.93 -0.82
N LEU A 32 4.50 7.94 0.44
CA LEU A 32 3.68 8.40 1.57
C LEU A 32 3.36 9.89 1.47
N GLU A 33 4.33 10.73 1.12
CA GLU A 33 4.14 12.18 0.90
C GLU A 33 3.10 12.43 -0.21
N ASN A 34 3.21 11.71 -1.32
CA ASN A 34 2.23 11.82 -2.41
C ASN A 34 0.82 11.39 -1.96
N GLU A 35 0.73 10.31 -1.18
CA GLU A 35 -0.55 9.82 -0.66
C GLU A 35 -1.19 10.83 0.31
N ILE A 36 -0.41 11.41 1.22
CA ILE A 36 -0.89 12.45 2.14
C ILE A 36 -1.40 13.67 1.37
N ASN A 37 -0.65 14.17 0.38
CA ASN A 37 -1.06 15.30 -0.44
C ASN A 37 -2.35 15.02 -1.22
N MET A 38 -2.47 13.83 -1.80
CA MET A 38 -3.70 13.40 -2.48
C MET A 38 -4.89 13.37 -1.51
N MET A 39 -4.68 12.88 -0.28
CA MET A 39 -5.75 12.80 0.71
C MET A 39 -6.16 14.17 1.25
N ILE A 40 -5.25 15.14 1.32
CA ILE A 40 -5.61 16.54 1.65
C ILE A 40 -6.56 17.08 0.57
N ALA A 41 -6.24 16.90 -0.71
CA ALA A 41 -7.09 17.34 -1.82
C ALA A 41 -8.48 16.65 -1.79
N VAL A 42 -8.52 15.35 -1.55
CA VAL A 42 -9.77 14.58 -1.46
C VAL A 42 -10.61 15.06 -0.27
N ASN A 43 -9.99 15.30 0.90
CA ASN A 43 -10.69 15.80 2.09
C ASN A 43 -11.25 17.21 1.86
N THR A 44 -10.52 18.09 1.16
CA THR A 44 -11.01 19.42 0.81
C THR A 44 -12.31 19.34 0.00
N ILE A 45 -12.34 18.52 -1.04
CA ILE A 45 -13.54 18.32 -1.87
C ILE A 45 -14.67 17.68 -1.06
N ALA A 46 -14.37 16.63 -0.29
CA ALA A 46 -15.39 15.92 0.50
C ALA A 46 -16.07 16.83 1.54
N SER A 47 -15.29 17.74 2.13
CA SER A 47 -15.82 18.69 3.14
C SER A 47 -16.85 19.65 2.56
N GLU A 48 -16.77 20.01 1.27
CA GLU A 48 -17.77 20.82 0.57
C GLU A 48 -19.16 20.15 0.54
N PHE A 49 -19.17 18.81 0.63
CA PHE A 49 -20.39 17.99 0.68
C PHE A 49 -20.75 17.53 2.10
N GLY A 50 -20.12 18.11 3.14
CA GLY A 50 -20.35 17.70 4.53
C GLY A 50 -19.85 16.29 4.86
N VAL A 51 -18.95 15.70 4.06
CA VAL A 51 -18.39 14.36 4.25
C VAL A 51 -17.03 14.47 4.90
N GLN A 52 -16.84 13.77 6.02
CA GLN A 52 -15.54 13.60 6.67
C GLN A 52 -14.92 12.25 6.28
N ILE A 53 -13.71 12.26 5.73
CA ILE A 53 -12.96 11.05 5.39
C ILE A 53 -11.94 10.75 6.48
N ILE A 54 -12.04 9.57 7.10
CA ILE A 54 -11.11 9.09 8.13
C ILE A 54 -10.12 8.11 7.51
N GLN A 55 -8.82 8.34 7.74
CA GLN A 55 -7.72 7.55 7.14
C GLN A 55 -6.74 7.08 8.23
N PRO A 56 -7.11 6.07 9.01
CA PRO A 56 -6.37 5.69 10.22
C PRO A 56 -4.94 5.24 9.94
N PHE A 57 -4.65 4.71 8.76
CA PHE A 57 -3.30 4.28 8.38
C PHE A 57 -2.37 5.43 7.95
N LEU A 58 -2.89 6.65 7.87
CA LEU A 58 -2.11 7.86 7.65
C LEU A 58 -1.94 8.69 8.92
N TYR A 59 -2.40 8.22 10.06
CA TYR A 59 -2.13 8.87 11.34
C TYR A 59 -0.65 8.77 11.71
N THR A 60 -0.12 9.81 12.33
CA THR A 60 1.30 9.93 12.69
C THR A 60 1.79 8.75 13.51
N GLU A 61 0.97 8.26 14.45
CA GLU A 61 1.28 7.14 15.33
C GLU A 61 1.44 5.85 14.53
N PHE A 62 0.52 5.58 13.58
CA PHE A 62 0.58 4.40 12.73
C PHE A 62 1.77 4.46 11.77
N ILE A 63 2.02 5.63 11.16
CA ILE A 63 3.19 5.84 10.30
C ILE A 63 4.48 5.60 11.09
N SER A 64 4.58 6.16 12.30
CA SER A 64 5.76 6.03 13.17
C SER A 64 5.96 4.57 13.60
N PHE A 65 4.89 3.87 13.93
CA PHE A 65 4.93 2.44 14.25
C PHE A 65 5.38 1.62 13.04
N SER A 66 4.78 1.84 11.88
CA SER A 66 5.10 1.08 10.66
C SER A 66 6.57 1.25 10.22
N LYS A 67 7.16 2.43 10.44
CA LYS A 67 8.57 2.70 10.12
C LYS A 67 9.54 1.93 11.01
N LYS A 68 9.14 1.51 12.21
CA LYS A 68 9.97 0.69 13.11
C LYS A 68 10.01 -0.78 12.68
N ILE A 69 9.08 -1.22 11.86
CA ILE A 69 9.05 -2.59 11.34
C ILE A 69 10.16 -2.75 10.30
N PRO A 70 11.05 -3.74 10.43
CA PRO A 70 12.11 -4.01 9.47
C PRO A 70 11.60 -4.16 8.04
N VAL A 71 12.40 -3.76 7.06
CA VAL A 71 12.04 -3.87 5.63
C VAL A 71 11.85 -5.33 5.23
N GLU A 72 12.63 -6.22 5.81
CA GLU A 72 12.63 -7.66 5.57
C GLU A 72 11.28 -8.32 5.91
N GLU A 73 10.57 -7.77 6.91
CA GLU A 73 9.22 -8.19 7.28
C GLU A 73 8.14 -7.72 6.29
N LYS A 74 8.49 -6.81 5.40
CA LYS A 74 7.59 -6.22 4.40
C LYS A 74 7.79 -6.80 3.01
N ILE A 75 9.05 -7.02 2.61
CA ILE A 75 9.45 -7.52 1.30
C ILE A 75 10.72 -8.36 1.41
N HIS A 76 10.73 -9.55 0.81
CA HIS A 76 11.83 -10.52 0.92
C HIS A 76 12.87 -10.41 -0.20
N GLY A 77 12.66 -9.54 -1.20
CA GLY A 77 13.65 -9.36 -2.27
C GLY A 77 13.04 -8.89 -3.59
N PRO A 78 13.87 -8.79 -4.66
CA PRO A 78 13.42 -8.28 -5.94
C PRO A 78 12.42 -9.19 -6.65
N ASP A 79 12.44 -10.49 -6.38
CA ASP A 79 11.54 -11.48 -6.99
C ASP A 79 10.28 -11.73 -6.17
N ASP A 80 10.13 -11.04 -5.04
CA ASP A 80 8.97 -11.17 -4.18
C ASP A 80 7.70 -10.60 -4.84
N LEU A 81 6.84 -11.49 -5.33
CA LEU A 81 5.55 -11.16 -5.95
C LEU A 81 4.44 -10.97 -4.91
N ILE A 82 4.66 -11.42 -3.69
CA ILE A 82 3.65 -11.43 -2.62
C ILE A 82 3.70 -10.11 -1.84
N ARG A 83 4.85 -9.74 -1.31
CA ARG A 83 5.07 -8.53 -0.50
C ARG A 83 4.09 -8.37 0.68
N LYS A 84 4.31 -7.38 1.55
CA LYS A 84 3.49 -7.11 2.73
C LYS A 84 3.40 -8.32 3.68
N HIS A 85 4.51 -9.06 3.87
CA HIS A 85 4.51 -10.34 4.58
C HIS A 85 3.93 -10.21 5.98
N ILE A 86 4.41 -9.29 6.80
CA ILE A 86 3.91 -9.08 8.18
C ILE A 86 2.39 -8.81 8.23
N ILE A 87 1.83 -8.11 7.22
CA ILE A 87 0.39 -7.86 7.17
C ILE A 87 -0.38 -9.15 6.84
N ARG A 88 0.19 -10.00 6.00
CA ARG A 88 -0.39 -11.29 5.63
C ARG A 88 -0.36 -12.27 6.79
N ASP A 89 0.73 -12.30 7.53
CA ASP A 89 0.88 -13.12 8.73
C ASP A 89 -0.08 -12.66 9.82
N LEU A 90 -0.24 -11.34 9.99
CA LEU A 90 -1.25 -10.78 10.88
C LEU A 90 -2.66 -11.20 10.44
N ALA A 91 -2.97 -11.13 9.15
CA ALA A 91 -4.26 -11.55 8.61
C ALA A 91 -4.58 -13.02 8.95
N LEU A 92 -3.59 -13.91 8.78
CA LEU A 92 -3.74 -15.33 9.20
C LEU A 92 -4.02 -15.44 10.69
N LYS A 93 -3.28 -14.72 11.54
CA LYS A 93 -3.43 -14.76 13.00
C LYS A 93 -4.82 -14.31 13.47
N ILE A 94 -5.46 -13.41 12.75
CA ILE A 94 -6.82 -12.93 13.05
C ILE A 94 -7.91 -13.74 12.34
N GLY A 95 -7.57 -14.87 11.71
CA GLY A 95 -8.51 -15.82 11.14
C GLY A 95 -8.88 -15.62 9.67
N VAL A 96 -8.15 -14.76 8.91
CA VAL A 96 -8.35 -14.67 7.45
C VAL A 96 -7.80 -15.95 6.80
N PRO A 97 -8.58 -16.64 5.92
CA PRO A 97 -8.11 -17.85 5.25
C PRO A 97 -6.79 -17.64 4.49
N GLN A 98 -5.95 -18.69 4.49
CA GLN A 98 -4.61 -18.62 3.90
C GLN A 98 -4.64 -18.26 2.40
N GLU A 99 -5.56 -18.82 1.64
CA GLU A 99 -5.73 -18.53 0.21
C GLU A 99 -6.11 -17.08 -0.08
N VAL A 100 -6.69 -16.37 0.89
CA VAL A 100 -6.99 -14.94 0.81
C VAL A 100 -5.80 -14.12 1.27
N SER A 101 -5.22 -14.46 2.44
CA SER A 101 -4.10 -13.73 3.06
C SER A 101 -2.89 -13.66 2.13
N TYR A 102 -2.57 -14.76 1.42
CA TYR A 102 -1.42 -14.86 0.51
C TYR A 102 -1.76 -14.66 -0.97
N LYS A 103 -2.98 -14.27 -1.28
CA LYS A 103 -3.36 -13.94 -2.65
C LYS A 103 -2.51 -12.79 -3.20
N ARG A 104 -1.94 -12.96 -4.40
CA ARG A 104 -1.17 -11.91 -5.06
C ARG A 104 -2.03 -10.65 -5.23
N LYS A 105 -1.46 -9.50 -4.86
CA LYS A 105 -2.14 -8.20 -5.02
C LYS A 105 -2.46 -7.93 -6.49
N LYS A 106 -3.70 -7.52 -6.74
CA LYS A 106 -4.12 -6.89 -7.99
C LYS A 106 -4.73 -5.53 -7.67
N ALA A 107 -4.44 -4.51 -8.48
CA ALA A 107 -5.10 -3.22 -8.33
C ALA A 107 -6.58 -3.33 -8.70
N LEU A 108 -7.44 -2.58 -8.01
CA LEU A 108 -8.90 -2.68 -8.13
C LEU A 108 -9.39 -2.53 -9.58
N GLN A 109 -8.84 -1.58 -10.34
CA GLN A 109 -9.22 -1.33 -11.73
C GLN A 109 -8.97 -2.52 -12.65
N TYR A 110 -8.00 -3.39 -12.32
CA TYR A 110 -7.71 -4.60 -13.11
C TYR A 110 -8.51 -5.80 -12.61
N SER A 111 -8.70 -5.94 -11.30
CA SER A 111 -9.45 -7.05 -10.71
C SER A 111 -10.96 -6.94 -10.95
N SER A 112 -11.49 -5.71 -11.01
CA SER A 112 -12.90 -5.42 -11.33
C SER A 112 -13.21 -5.36 -12.82
N LEU A 113 -12.20 -5.53 -13.68
CA LEU A 113 -12.29 -5.39 -15.15
C LEU A 113 -12.68 -4.00 -15.66
N ILE A 114 -12.85 -3.00 -14.80
CA ILE A 114 -13.20 -1.62 -15.19
C ILE A 114 -12.22 -1.09 -16.24
N HIS A 115 -10.91 -1.26 -16.02
CA HIS A 115 -9.90 -0.84 -16.98
C HIS A 115 -10.11 -1.46 -18.37
N LYS A 116 -10.36 -2.77 -18.42
CA LYS A 116 -10.60 -3.50 -19.68
C LYS A 116 -11.87 -2.98 -20.40
N THR A 117 -12.92 -2.66 -19.64
CA THR A 117 -14.16 -2.12 -20.19
C THR A 117 -13.94 -0.71 -20.74
N LEU A 118 -13.27 0.17 -20.01
CA LEU A 118 -12.98 1.54 -20.46
C LEU A 118 -12.10 1.57 -21.74
N MET A 119 -11.16 0.64 -21.87
CA MET A 119 -10.33 0.53 -23.08
C MET A 119 -11.09 0.07 -24.32
N LYS A 120 -12.26 -0.59 -24.15
CA LYS A 120 -13.12 -0.99 -25.27
C LYS A 120 -14.08 0.12 -25.71
N LEU A 121 -14.26 1.15 -24.89
CA LEU A 121 -15.14 2.29 -25.18
C LEU A 121 -14.40 3.45 -25.87
N LYS A 122 -13.09 3.34 -26.02
CA LYS A 122 -12.24 4.25 -26.82
C LYS A 122 -12.06 3.70 -28.24
#